data_4e1dde78f40d14a8b884cd8d74333ac0
#
_entry.id   4e1dde78f40d14a8b884cd8d74333ac0
#
_cell.length_a   1.000
_cell.length_b   1.000
_cell.length_c   1.000
_cell.angle_alpha   90.00
_cell.angle_beta   90.00
_cell.angle_gamma   90.00
#
_symmetry.space_group_name_H-M   'P 1'
#
loop_
_entity.id
_entity.type
_entity.pdbx_description
1 polymer ?
#
loop_
_entity_poly.entity_id
_entity_poly.type
_entity_poly.pdbx_seq_one_letter_code
_entity_poly.pdbx_strand_id
1 'polypeptide(L)'
;QTVSELSLTAGRFVKNKDGKMEKDKIKIITQTGSVIEESEVVQGLVLAKKRIDLSMPKEIIDGTILLVDGGLEKRSFSSDMKLNVTTPGILEQFRNKEREMLMSQIQHMKELGVNIIACKEGIDDDVKNDLVNSGIQAFRRVAKSDLDLIAKSCNATVVNDIMTATESSIGTCRSSSNKMLGGIEHWIVNGAGCGATIVVRGSTVDIVSEV
;
A
#
# COMPACT_ATOMS: atom_id res chain seq x y z
N GLN A 1 25.13 7.18 12.92
CA GLN A 1 25.44 5.87 12.35
C GLN A 1 26.11 6.07 11.00
N THR A 2 27.19 5.34 10.72
CA THR A 2 27.84 5.41 9.41
C THR A 2 27.04 4.65 8.38
N VAL A 3 27.14 5.02 7.09
CA VAL A 3 26.46 4.34 5.95
C VAL A 3 26.73 2.83 5.95
N SER A 4 27.94 2.43 6.34
CA SER A 4 28.34 1.02 6.48
C SER A 4 27.53 0.28 7.54
N GLU A 5 27.23 0.89 8.68
CA GLU A 5 26.42 0.28 9.76
C GLU A 5 24.95 0.13 9.32
N LEU A 6 24.41 1.13 8.62
CA LEU A 6 23.07 1.06 8.05
C LEU A 6 22.96 -0.09 7.04
N SER A 7 23.94 -0.21 6.15
CA SER A 7 23.99 -1.29 5.14
C SER A 7 24.09 -2.67 5.78
N LEU A 8 24.91 -2.84 6.80
CA LEU A 8 25.05 -4.09 7.56
C LEU A 8 23.75 -4.45 8.30
N THR A 9 23.08 -3.47 8.90
CA THR A 9 21.83 -3.67 9.62
C THR A 9 20.72 -4.06 8.67
N ALA A 10 20.59 -3.37 7.53
CA ALA A 10 19.63 -3.74 6.48
C ALA A 10 19.88 -5.16 5.95
N GLY A 11 21.14 -5.52 5.71
CA GLY A 11 21.52 -6.85 5.27
C GLY A 11 21.13 -7.96 6.25
N ARG A 12 21.19 -7.69 7.57
CA ARG A 12 20.72 -8.64 8.59
C ARG A 12 19.21 -8.88 8.54
N PHE A 13 18.41 -7.85 8.24
CA PHE A 13 16.95 -7.97 8.14
C PHE A 13 16.47 -8.71 6.90
N VAL A 14 17.27 -8.72 5.81
CA VAL A 14 16.91 -9.39 4.54
C VAL A 14 17.61 -10.74 4.33
N LYS A 15 18.26 -11.26 5.38
CA LYS A 15 18.91 -12.57 5.33
C LYS A 15 17.84 -13.67 5.36
N ASN A 16 17.82 -14.52 4.34
CA ASN A 16 16.94 -15.68 4.30
C ASN A 16 17.43 -16.83 5.22
N LYS A 17 16.65 -17.90 5.32
CA LYS A 17 16.98 -19.08 6.14
C LYS A 17 18.30 -19.75 5.75
N ASP A 18 18.73 -19.61 4.48
CA ASP A 18 19.96 -20.18 3.93
C ASP A 18 21.17 -19.24 4.11
N GLY A 19 20.97 -18.10 4.78
CA GLY A 19 22.03 -17.12 5.05
C GLY A 19 22.34 -16.19 3.88
N LYS A 20 21.63 -16.27 2.76
CA LYS A 20 21.82 -15.43 1.58
C LYS A 20 21.08 -14.10 1.73
N MET A 21 21.72 -13.00 1.37
CA MET A 21 21.10 -11.67 1.37
C MET A 21 20.29 -11.47 0.08
N GLU A 22 19.01 -11.10 0.23
CA GLU A 22 18.12 -10.79 -0.88
C GLU A 22 18.05 -9.27 -1.08
N LYS A 23 18.98 -8.74 -1.87
CA LYS A 23 19.10 -7.28 -2.11
C LYS A 23 17.82 -6.65 -2.66
N ASP A 24 17.07 -7.41 -3.44
CA ASP A 24 15.80 -6.96 -4.06
C ASP A 24 14.69 -6.67 -3.03
N LYS A 25 14.91 -7.02 -1.76
CA LYS A 25 14.00 -6.74 -0.65
C LYS A 25 14.42 -5.53 0.19
N ILE A 26 15.50 -4.84 -0.21
CA ILE A 26 15.94 -3.60 0.44
C ILE A 26 15.41 -2.42 -0.36
N LYS A 27 14.67 -1.55 0.30
CA LYS A 27 14.22 -0.27 -0.25
C LYS A 27 15.06 0.85 0.38
N ILE A 28 15.43 1.84 -0.41
CA ILE A 28 16.06 3.07 0.07
C ILE A 28 15.09 4.21 -0.17
N ILE A 29 14.80 4.97 0.86
CA ILE A 29 14.04 6.21 0.76
C ILE A 29 14.85 7.37 1.30
N THR A 30 14.74 8.49 0.66
CA THR A 30 15.45 9.72 0.99
C THR A 30 14.48 10.73 1.59
N GLN A 31 14.89 11.40 2.66
CA GLN A 31 14.08 12.40 3.34
C GLN A 31 14.93 13.59 3.76
N THR A 32 14.53 14.77 3.30
CA THR A 32 15.17 16.04 3.68
C THR A 32 14.60 16.60 4.99
N GLY A 33 15.33 17.51 5.62
CA GLY A 33 14.88 18.25 6.80
C GLY A 33 15.42 17.73 8.13
N SER A 34 16.47 16.91 8.10
CA SER A 34 17.15 16.42 9.30
C SER A 34 18.63 16.21 9.04
N VAL A 35 19.36 15.74 10.03
CA VAL A 35 20.78 15.41 9.94
C VAL A 35 20.99 13.95 9.54
N ILE A 36 22.13 13.65 8.93
CA ILE A 36 22.43 12.30 8.40
C ILE A 36 22.50 11.24 9.51
N GLU A 37 22.86 11.64 10.72
CA GLU A 37 22.93 10.79 11.90
C GLU A 37 21.57 10.24 12.35
N GLU A 38 20.47 10.87 11.91
CA GLU A 38 19.10 10.41 12.15
C GLU A 38 18.60 9.42 11.08
N SER A 39 19.48 9.02 10.15
CA SER A 39 19.17 7.94 9.22
C SER A 39 19.00 6.64 9.99
N GLU A 40 17.96 5.89 9.65
CA GLU A 40 17.60 4.66 10.36
C GLU A 40 17.27 3.52 9.38
N VAL A 41 17.42 2.29 9.86
CA VAL A 41 16.96 1.11 9.15
C VAL A 41 15.66 0.62 9.80
N VAL A 42 14.61 0.60 9.01
CA VAL A 42 13.29 0.13 9.45
C VAL A 42 13.09 -1.29 8.92
N GLN A 43 12.72 -2.21 9.81
CA GLN A 43 12.32 -3.55 9.40
C GLN A 43 10.96 -3.47 8.68
N GLY A 44 10.90 -3.96 7.46
CA GLY A 44 9.73 -3.84 6.58
C GLY A 44 9.92 -2.79 5.49
N LEU A 45 8.87 -2.58 4.71
CA LEU A 45 8.81 -1.61 3.63
C LEU A 45 8.19 -0.30 4.12
N VAL A 46 8.89 0.79 3.95
CA VAL A 46 8.41 2.14 4.27
C VAL A 46 7.99 2.83 2.97
N LEU A 47 6.78 3.36 2.96
CA LEU A 47 6.16 4.01 1.81
C LEU A 47 5.62 5.38 2.23
N ALA A 48 5.88 6.41 1.43
CA ALA A 48 5.32 7.75 1.65
C ALA A 48 3.83 7.76 1.27
N LYS A 49 3.02 6.98 1.98
CA LYS A 49 1.58 6.81 1.78
C LYS A 49 0.85 6.96 3.10
N LYS A 50 -0.31 7.59 3.05
CA LYS A 50 -1.22 7.72 4.18
C LYS A 50 -2.49 6.91 3.95
N ARG A 51 -3.14 6.51 5.02
CA ARG A 51 -4.49 5.93 4.96
C ARG A 51 -5.44 6.92 4.28
N ILE A 52 -6.41 6.43 3.56
CA ILE A 52 -7.40 7.29 2.88
C ILE A 52 -8.30 8.02 3.90
N ASP A 53 -8.45 7.47 5.11
CA ASP A 53 -9.16 8.09 6.21
C ASP A 53 -8.44 7.87 7.55
N LEU A 54 -8.46 8.89 8.40
CA LEU A 54 -7.85 8.84 9.74
C LEU A 54 -8.62 7.94 10.72
N SER A 55 -9.91 7.69 10.45
CA SER A 55 -10.76 6.79 11.24
C SER A 55 -10.43 5.31 11.01
N MET A 56 -9.69 4.99 9.95
CA MET A 56 -9.19 3.61 9.73
C MET A 56 -8.19 3.21 10.81
N PRO A 57 -8.07 1.90 11.11
CA PRO A 57 -7.09 1.41 12.08
C PRO A 57 -5.69 1.98 11.79
N LYS A 58 -5.03 2.52 12.81
CA LYS A 58 -3.66 3.06 12.69
C LYS A 58 -2.64 1.96 12.55
N GLU A 59 -2.91 0.81 13.15
CA GLU A 59 -2.05 -0.35 13.14
C GLU A 59 -2.90 -1.62 13.03
N ILE A 60 -2.43 -2.57 12.24
CA ILE A 60 -2.98 -3.92 12.12
C ILE A 60 -1.83 -4.90 12.34
N ILE A 61 -2.02 -5.84 13.26
CA ILE A 61 -1.08 -6.92 13.56
C ILE A 61 -1.66 -8.22 13.00
N ASP A 62 -0.80 -9.06 12.40
CA ASP A 62 -1.17 -10.32 11.76
C ASP A 62 -2.32 -10.15 10.76
N GLY A 63 -2.20 -9.14 9.93
CA GLY A 63 -3.21 -8.76 8.95
C GLY A 63 -3.08 -9.51 7.62
N THR A 64 -4.18 -9.48 6.88
CA THR A 64 -4.33 -10.05 5.55
C THR A 64 -4.35 -8.93 4.52
N ILE A 65 -3.44 -8.96 3.56
CA ILE A 65 -3.26 -7.89 2.58
C ILE A 65 -3.66 -8.32 1.17
N LEU A 66 -4.42 -7.47 0.49
CA LEU A 66 -4.75 -7.57 -0.93
C LEU A 66 -4.10 -6.44 -1.72
N LEU A 67 -3.43 -6.80 -2.81
CA LEU A 67 -2.73 -5.88 -3.71
C LEU A 67 -3.41 -5.83 -5.07
N VAL A 68 -3.77 -4.63 -5.53
CA VAL A 68 -4.57 -4.44 -6.75
C VAL A 68 -3.86 -3.48 -7.71
N ASP A 69 -3.55 -3.96 -8.94
CA ASP A 69 -3.07 -3.14 -10.07
C ASP A 69 -4.25 -2.42 -10.75
N GLY A 70 -5.17 -1.94 -9.98
CA GLY A 70 -6.38 -1.23 -10.36
C GLY A 70 -6.81 -0.35 -9.20
N GLY A 71 -8.08 0.06 -9.19
CA GLY A 71 -8.67 0.91 -8.18
C GLY A 71 -10.01 0.38 -7.66
N LEU A 72 -10.49 1.02 -6.61
CA LEU A 72 -11.85 0.89 -6.10
C LEU A 72 -12.61 2.18 -6.45
N GLU A 73 -12.71 2.41 -7.76
CA GLU A 73 -13.30 3.62 -8.34
C GLU A 73 -14.46 3.27 -9.27
N LYS A 74 -15.38 4.20 -9.40
CA LYS A 74 -16.39 4.15 -10.47
C LYS A 74 -15.66 4.16 -11.82
N ARG A 75 -15.99 3.22 -12.69
CA ARG A 75 -15.45 3.21 -14.05
C ARG A 75 -16.01 4.43 -14.77
N SER A 76 -15.19 5.46 -14.98
CA SER A 76 -15.55 6.53 -15.88
C SER A 76 -15.68 5.92 -17.28
N PHE A 77 -16.88 5.99 -17.87
CA PHE A 77 -17.04 5.68 -19.28
C PHE A 77 -16.07 6.57 -20.06
N SER A 78 -15.19 5.95 -20.85
CA SER A 78 -14.32 6.69 -21.74
C SER A 78 -15.16 7.69 -22.54
N SER A 79 -14.65 8.90 -22.68
CA SER A 79 -15.31 10.05 -23.31
C SER A 79 -15.83 9.80 -24.74
N ASP A 80 -15.54 8.64 -25.33
CA ASP A 80 -16.00 8.23 -26.65
C ASP A 80 -17.44 7.67 -26.67
N MET A 81 -18.00 7.28 -25.55
CA MET A 81 -19.44 7.05 -25.40
C MET A 81 -20.10 8.35 -24.90
N LYS A 82 -20.32 9.29 -25.79
CA LYS A 82 -21.36 10.30 -25.62
C LYS A 82 -22.71 9.61 -25.69
N LEU A 83 -23.08 8.92 -24.60
CA LEU A 83 -24.45 8.54 -24.37
C LEU A 83 -25.24 9.83 -24.30
N ASN A 84 -26.01 10.10 -25.35
CA ASN A 84 -27.12 11.07 -25.31
C ASN A 84 -28.15 10.54 -24.29
N VAL A 85 -27.79 10.63 -22.99
CA VAL A 85 -28.70 10.27 -21.91
C VAL A 85 -29.67 11.41 -21.74
N THR A 86 -30.68 11.43 -22.60
CA THR A 86 -31.78 12.39 -22.57
C THR A 86 -32.83 12.03 -21.53
N THR A 87 -32.73 10.87 -20.88
CA THR A 87 -33.72 10.39 -19.90
C THR A 87 -33.12 10.42 -18.48
N PRO A 88 -33.62 11.28 -17.57
CA PRO A 88 -33.05 11.45 -16.22
C PRO A 88 -32.97 10.14 -15.40
N GLY A 89 -33.91 9.23 -15.56
CA GLY A 89 -33.94 7.96 -14.83
C GLY A 89 -32.82 6.97 -15.21
N ILE A 90 -32.26 7.07 -16.41
CA ILE A 90 -31.18 6.17 -16.86
C ILE A 90 -29.86 6.52 -16.11
N LEU A 91 -29.60 7.78 -15.89
CA LEU A 91 -28.40 8.23 -15.16
C LEU A 91 -28.38 7.73 -13.70
N GLU A 92 -29.53 7.73 -13.07
CA GLU A 92 -29.71 7.24 -11.70
C GLU A 92 -29.51 5.72 -11.62
N GLN A 93 -30.05 4.98 -12.58
CA GLN A 93 -29.81 3.53 -12.68
C GLN A 93 -28.33 3.18 -12.85
N PHE A 94 -27.57 3.95 -13.66
CA PHE A 94 -26.14 3.75 -13.81
C PHE A 94 -25.39 4.00 -12.50
N ARG A 95 -25.68 5.08 -11.80
CA ARG A 95 -25.06 5.39 -10.50
C ARG A 95 -25.33 4.31 -9.46
N ASN A 96 -26.57 3.79 -9.43
CA ASN A 96 -26.93 2.71 -8.51
C ASN A 96 -26.15 1.43 -8.84
N LYS A 97 -26.03 1.05 -10.11
CA LYS A 97 -25.21 -0.10 -10.54
C LYS A 97 -23.74 0.06 -10.19
N GLU A 98 -23.16 1.23 -10.41
CA GLU A 98 -21.77 1.50 -10.05
C GLU A 98 -21.55 1.34 -8.54
N ARG A 99 -22.48 1.85 -7.72
CA ARG A 99 -22.44 1.69 -6.27
C ARG A 99 -22.59 0.23 -5.86
N GLU A 100 -23.51 -0.52 -6.46
CA GLU A 100 -23.68 -1.96 -6.20
C GLU A 100 -22.40 -2.74 -6.54
N MET A 101 -21.70 -2.40 -7.64
CA MET A 101 -20.43 -3.01 -7.99
C MET A 101 -19.36 -2.74 -6.92
N LEU A 102 -19.22 -1.49 -6.47
CA LEU A 102 -18.26 -1.14 -5.42
C LEU A 102 -18.58 -1.85 -4.10
N MET A 103 -19.87 -1.95 -3.73
CA MET A 103 -20.30 -2.69 -2.55
C MET A 103 -20.00 -4.19 -2.65
N SER A 104 -20.20 -4.78 -3.82
CA SER A 104 -19.87 -6.20 -4.04
C SER A 104 -18.37 -6.47 -3.93
N GLN A 105 -17.53 -5.53 -4.36
CA GLN A 105 -16.07 -5.63 -4.18
C GLN A 105 -15.68 -5.57 -2.70
N ILE A 106 -16.30 -4.68 -1.91
CA ILE A 106 -16.06 -4.62 -0.46
C ILE A 106 -16.53 -5.90 0.22
N GLN A 107 -17.70 -6.42 -0.16
CA GLN A 107 -18.23 -7.65 0.38
C GLN A 107 -17.31 -8.83 0.08
N HIS A 108 -16.80 -8.92 -1.14
CA HIS A 108 -15.84 -9.96 -1.53
C HIS A 108 -14.55 -9.89 -0.71
N MET A 109 -14.01 -8.68 -0.47
CA MET A 109 -12.86 -8.51 0.42
C MET A 109 -13.12 -8.97 1.85
N LYS A 110 -14.32 -8.71 2.38
CA LYS A 110 -14.73 -9.19 3.73
C LYS A 110 -14.79 -10.72 3.79
N GLU A 111 -15.35 -11.35 2.79
CA GLU A 111 -15.46 -12.82 2.69
C GLU A 111 -14.08 -13.47 2.64
N LEU A 112 -13.13 -12.82 1.98
CA LEU A 112 -11.74 -13.24 1.95
C LEU A 112 -10.95 -12.86 3.23
N GLY A 113 -11.55 -12.17 4.19
CA GLY A 113 -10.89 -11.75 5.43
C GLY A 113 -9.81 -10.70 5.25
N VAL A 114 -9.90 -9.86 4.20
CA VAL A 114 -8.92 -8.81 3.92
C VAL A 114 -9.03 -7.69 4.96
N ASN A 115 -7.90 -7.34 5.59
CA ASN A 115 -7.79 -6.22 6.54
C ASN A 115 -7.06 -5.01 5.94
N ILE A 116 -6.23 -5.24 4.92
CA ILE A 116 -5.40 -4.21 4.31
C ILE A 116 -5.55 -4.30 2.80
N ILE A 117 -5.84 -3.17 2.15
CA ILE A 117 -5.87 -3.08 0.69
C ILE A 117 -4.94 -1.98 0.20
N ALA A 118 -4.16 -2.28 -0.82
CA ALA A 118 -3.34 -1.32 -1.54
C ALA A 118 -3.67 -1.33 -3.03
N CYS A 119 -4.15 -0.20 -3.54
CA CYS A 119 -4.51 0.00 -4.92
C CYS A 119 -3.49 0.88 -5.64
N LYS A 120 -3.16 0.53 -6.89
CA LYS A 120 -2.35 1.39 -7.76
C LYS A 120 -3.10 2.65 -8.19
N GLU A 121 -4.37 2.50 -8.47
CA GLU A 121 -5.27 3.60 -8.84
C GLU A 121 -5.94 4.20 -7.61
N GLY A 122 -7.02 4.95 -7.80
CA GLY A 122 -7.71 5.61 -6.73
C GLY A 122 -8.70 4.71 -5.98
N ILE A 123 -9.24 5.26 -4.91
CA ILE A 123 -10.36 4.71 -4.15
C ILE A 123 -11.39 5.82 -4.03
N ASP A 124 -12.62 5.54 -4.46
CA ASP A 124 -13.72 6.49 -4.47
C ASP A 124 -14.10 6.88 -3.02
N ASP A 125 -14.42 8.15 -2.83
CA ASP A 125 -14.82 8.64 -1.50
C ASP A 125 -16.18 8.05 -1.06
N ASP A 126 -17.02 7.59 -1.99
CA ASP A 126 -18.32 6.97 -1.69
C ASP A 126 -18.18 5.64 -0.90
N VAL A 127 -17.08 4.91 -1.08
CA VAL A 127 -16.83 3.62 -0.41
C VAL A 127 -15.97 3.74 0.85
N LYS A 128 -15.46 4.92 1.12
CA LYS A 128 -14.55 5.19 2.23
C LYS A 128 -15.15 4.82 3.59
N ASN A 129 -16.40 5.23 3.83
CA ASN A 129 -17.10 4.92 5.08
C ASN A 129 -17.33 3.41 5.24
N ASP A 130 -17.61 2.71 4.15
CA ASP A 130 -17.84 1.27 4.19
C ASP A 130 -16.53 0.50 4.48
N LEU A 131 -15.39 0.98 3.98
CA LEU A 131 -14.07 0.45 4.34
C LEU A 131 -13.72 0.72 5.81
N VAL A 132 -13.99 1.94 6.31
CA VAL A 132 -13.81 2.28 7.73
C VAL A 132 -14.66 1.37 8.62
N ASN A 133 -15.96 1.23 8.32
CA ASN A 133 -16.88 0.39 9.08
C ASN A 133 -16.49 -1.09 9.04
N SER A 134 -15.79 -1.50 8.01
CA SER A 134 -15.27 -2.87 7.86
C SER A 134 -13.93 -3.09 8.57
N GLY A 135 -13.34 -2.03 9.14
CA GLY A 135 -12.02 -2.10 9.79
C GLY A 135 -10.88 -2.33 8.80
N ILE A 136 -11.07 -2.04 7.52
CA ILE A 136 -10.08 -2.24 6.47
C ILE A 136 -9.18 -1.00 6.38
N GLN A 137 -7.87 -1.19 6.47
CA GLN A 137 -6.88 -0.18 6.13
C GLN A 137 -6.75 -0.08 4.62
N ALA A 138 -6.89 1.11 4.04
CA ALA A 138 -6.85 1.29 2.61
C ALA A 138 -5.84 2.36 2.18
N PHE A 139 -5.06 2.02 1.16
CA PHE A 139 -4.03 2.86 0.56
C PHE A 139 -4.25 2.97 -0.93
N ARG A 140 -4.24 4.19 -1.45
CA ARG A 140 -4.44 4.47 -2.88
C ARG A 140 -3.19 5.02 -3.53
N ARG A 141 -3.13 4.93 -4.88
CA ARG A 141 -2.04 5.46 -5.70
C ARG A 141 -0.67 4.93 -5.29
N VAL A 142 -0.60 3.65 -4.96
CA VAL A 142 0.64 2.95 -4.66
C VAL A 142 1.33 2.60 -5.98
N ALA A 143 2.60 2.97 -6.13
CA ALA A 143 3.34 2.68 -7.35
C ALA A 143 3.44 1.16 -7.59
N LYS A 144 3.44 0.74 -8.86
CA LYS A 144 3.52 -0.69 -9.22
C LYS A 144 4.76 -1.35 -8.64
N SER A 145 5.91 -0.68 -8.69
CA SER A 145 7.15 -1.15 -8.08
C SER A 145 7.02 -1.40 -6.57
N ASP A 146 6.26 -0.55 -5.87
CA ASP A 146 6.01 -0.71 -4.45
C ASP A 146 5.04 -1.87 -4.17
N LEU A 147 4.00 -2.05 -5.01
CA LEU A 147 3.11 -3.21 -4.93
C LEU A 147 3.89 -4.52 -5.12
N ASP A 148 4.81 -4.58 -6.09
CA ASP A 148 5.64 -5.76 -6.33
C ASP A 148 6.57 -6.08 -5.15
N LEU A 149 7.12 -5.05 -4.49
CA LEU A 149 7.92 -5.22 -3.27
C LEU A 149 7.09 -5.74 -2.11
N ILE A 150 5.89 -5.17 -1.90
CA ILE A 150 4.96 -5.63 -0.87
C ILE A 150 4.53 -7.07 -1.17
N ALA A 151 4.24 -7.41 -2.43
CA ALA A 151 3.87 -8.75 -2.85
C ALA A 151 4.94 -9.78 -2.45
N LYS A 152 6.20 -9.49 -2.74
CA LYS A 152 7.34 -10.34 -2.35
C LYS A 152 7.49 -10.45 -0.82
N SER A 153 7.28 -9.34 -0.09
CA SER A 153 7.42 -9.31 1.37
C SER A 153 6.29 -10.05 2.09
N CYS A 154 5.06 -9.94 1.59
CA CYS A 154 3.85 -10.50 2.20
C CYS A 154 3.42 -11.84 1.58
N ASN A 155 4.15 -12.37 0.59
CA ASN A 155 3.77 -13.54 -0.21
C ASN A 155 2.37 -13.37 -0.84
N ALA A 156 2.08 -12.17 -1.32
CA ALA A 156 0.84 -11.82 -2.00
C ALA A 156 1.00 -11.88 -3.52
N THR A 157 -0.09 -12.01 -4.23
CA THR A 157 -0.15 -11.84 -5.70
C THR A 157 -0.90 -10.58 -6.03
N VAL A 158 -0.33 -9.73 -6.90
CA VAL A 158 -1.02 -8.52 -7.37
C VAL A 158 -2.11 -8.93 -8.36
N VAL A 159 -3.34 -8.57 -8.09
CA VAL A 159 -4.49 -8.82 -8.96
C VAL A 159 -4.88 -7.56 -9.73
N ASN A 160 -5.47 -7.71 -10.90
CA ASN A 160 -5.92 -6.56 -11.70
C ASN A 160 -7.30 -6.03 -11.25
N ASP A 161 -8.12 -6.89 -10.69
CA ASP A 161 -9.47 -6.56 -10.22
C ASP A 161 -9.75 -7.30 -8.91
N ILE A 162 -10.41 -6.61 -7.96
CA ILE A 162 -10.75 -7.15 -6.65
C ILE A 162 -11.62 -8.40 -6.77
N MET A 163 -12.54 -8.43 -7.72
CA MET A 163 -13.44 -9.56 -7.94
C MET A 163 -12.73 -10.83 -8.46
N THR A 164 -11.51 -10.69 -8.97
CA THR A 164 -10.67 -11.82 -9.39
C THR A 164 -9.78 -12.35 -8.27
N ALA A 165 -9.78 -11.69 -7.11
CA ALA A 165 -8.99 -12.11 -5.99
C ALA A 165 -9.50 -13.43 -5.40
N THR A 166 -8.57 -14.28 -5.02
CA THR A 166 -8.81 -15.57 -4.36
C THR A 166 -7.96 -15.65 -3.10
N GLU A 167 -8.20 -16.62 -2.25
CA GLU A 167 -7.37 -16.86 -1.06
C GLU A 167 -5.88 -17.00 -1.39
N SER A 168 -5.55 -17.55 -2.56
CA SER A 168 -4.15 -17.66 -3.02
C SER A 168 -3.51 -16.35 -3.44
N SER A 169 -4.32 -15.31 -3.71
CA SER A 169 -3.83 -13.97 -4.06
C SER A 169 -3.50 -13.13 -2.84
N ILE A 170 -4.01 -13.52 -1.69
CA ILE A 170 -3.90 -12.78 -0.45
C ILE A 170 -2.57 -13.07 0.23
N GLY A 171 -1.90 -12.02 0.70
CA GLY A 171 -0.69 -12.15 1.50
C GLY A 171 -0.93 -11.98 2.99
N THR A 172 0.06 -12.37 3.76
CA THR A 172 0.08 -12.17 5.22
C THR A 172 1.07 -11.08 5.60
N CYS A 173 0.63 -10.18 6.46
CA CYS A 173 1.40 -9.08 6.98
C CYS A 173 1.50 -9.19 8.50
N ARG A 174 2.73 -9.25 9.04
CA ARG A 174 2.95 -9.26 10.50
C ARG A 174 2.48 -7.98 11.15
N SER A 175 2.75 -6.85 10.49
CA SER A 175 2.25 -5.56 10.94
C SER A 175 2.12 -4.60 9.77
N SER A 176 1.07 -3.80 9.82
CA SER A 176 0.85 -2.65 8.95
C SER A 176 0.55 -1.46 9.84
N SER A 177 1.39 -0.44 9.80
CA SER A 177 1.25 0.73 10.66
C SER A 177 1.54 2.03 9.92
N ASN A 178 1.01 3.13 10.42
CA ASN A 178 1.34 4.46 9.94
C ASN A 178 2.14 5.22 10.99
N LYS A 179 3.30 5.75 10.57
CA LYS A 179 4.22 6.49 11.42
C LYS A 179 4.60 7.81 10.78
N MET A 180 4.74 8.84 11.60
CA MET A 180 5.27 10.14 11.16
C MET A 180 6.79 10.05 11.08
N LEU A 181 7.36 10.25 9.91
CA LEU A 181 8.78 10.36 9.67
C LEU A 181 9.03 11.71 9.00
N GLY A 182 9.82 12.58 9.66
CA GLY A 182 10.13 13.92 9.15
C GLY A 182 8.89 14.79 8.83
N GLY A 183 7.83 14.69 9.65
CA GLY A 183 6.61 15.48 9.45
C GLY A 183 5.65 14.94 8.37
N ILE A 184 6.01 13.84 7.71
CA ILE A 184 5.19 13.18 6.68
C ILE A 184 4.73 11.81 7.20
N GLU A 185 3.46 11.49 7.00
CA GLU A 185 2.92 10.17 7.36
C GLU A 185 3.43 9.12 6.36
N HIS A 186 4.01 8.06 6.88
CA HIS A 186 4.50 6.92 6.11
C HIS A 186 3.75 5.66 6.52
N TRP A 187 3.47 4.83 5.55
CA TRP A 187 2.96 3.49 5.75
C TRP A 187 4.13 2.51 5.85
N ILE A 188 4.15 1.75 6.93
CA ILE A 188 5.17 0.72 7.20
C ILE A 188 4.49 -0.64 7.11
N VAL A 189 4.96 -1.48 6.19
CA VAL A 189 4.48 -2.84 5.97
C VAL A 189 5.58 -3.81 6.33
N ASN A 190 5.33 -4.67 7.30
CA ASN A 190 6.23 -5.75 7.69
C ASN A 190 5.58 -7.08 7.32
N GLY A 191 6.02 -7.68 6.22
CA GLY A 191 5.52 -8.96 5.74
C GLY A 191 6.16 -10.16 6.47
N ALA A 192 5.65 -11.36 6.18
CA ALA A 192 6.23 -12.62 6.66
C ALA A 192 7.59 -12.92 5.99
N GLY A 193 7.80 -12.43 4.76
CA GLY A 193 9.10 -12.41 4.08
C GLY A 193 9.95 -11.25 4.57
N CYS A 194 11.27 -11.48 4.69
CA CYS A 194 12.19 -10.44 5.13
C CYS A 194 12.19 -9.24 4.17
N GLY A 195 12.10 -8.04 4.71
CA GLY A 195 12.22 -6.77 3.98
C GLY A 195 12.84 -5.72 4.90
N ALA A 196 13.57 -4.78 4.34
CA ALA A 196 14.15 -3.66 5.07
C ALA A 196 14.07 -2.38 4.24
N THR A 197 13.90 -1.26 4.93
CA THR A 197 14.00 0.06 4.30
C THR A 197 15.06 0.87 5.03
N ILE A 198 15.99 1.40 4.26
CA ILE A 198 16.97 2.37 4.76
C ILE A 198 16.35 3.75 4.53
N VAL A 199 16.11 4.46 5.61
CA VAL A 199 15.64 5.85 5.59
C VAL A 199 16.85 6.75 5.71
N VAL A 200 17.30 7.32 4.60
CA VAL A 200 18.42 8.24 4.54
C VAL A 200 17.91 9.64 4.78
N ARG A 201 18.47 10.32 5.77
CA ARG A 201 18.13 11.71 6.10
C ARG A 201 19.29 12.63 5.74
N GLY A 202 18.96 13.87 5.40
CA GLY A 202 19.92 14.91 5.12
C GLY A 202 19.28 16.29 5.14
N SER A 203 20.09 17.32 5.32
CA SER A 203 19.60 18.71 5.37
C SER A 203 19.13 19.21 4.00
N THR A 204 19.71 18.72 2.91
CA THR A 204 19.37 19.11 1.52
C THR A 204 19.21 17.88 0.64
N VAL A 205 18.56 18.06 -0.52
CA VAL A 205 18.38 17.02 -1.53
C VAL A 205 19.72 16.51 -2.06
N ASP A 206 20.68 17.40 -2.24
CA ASP A 206 22.01 17.06 -2.78
C ASP A 206 22.77 16.11 -1.83
N ILE A 207 22.78 16.42 -0.54
CA ILE A 207 23.43 15.57 0.49
C ILE A 207 22.79 14.18 0.54
N VAL A 208 21.47 14.12 0.41
CA VAL A 208 20.74 12.83 0.47
C VAL A 208 20.94 12.00 -0.80
N SER A 209 21.19 12.63 -1.94
CA SER A 209 21.44 11.94 -3.21
C SER A 209 22.86 11.38 -3.36
N GLU A 210 23.81 11.89 -2.58
CA GLU A 210 25.22 11.40 -2.58
C GLU A 210 25.46 10.21 -1.65
N VAL A 211 24.51 9.90 -0.75
CA VAL A 211 24.56 8.78 0.20
C VAL A 211 23.90 7.54 -0.36
#